data_be107b79ff036efcef58f55e7ca5b5e8
#
_entry.id   be107b79ff036efcef58f55e7ca5b5e8
#
_cell.length_a   1.000
_cell.length_b   1.000
_cell.length_c   1.000
_cell.angle_alpha   90.00
_cell.angle_beta   90.00
_cell.angle_gamma   90.00
#
_symmetry.space_group_name_H-M   'P 1'
#
loop_
_entity.id
_entity.type
_entity.pdbx_description
1 polymer ?
#
loop_
_entity_poly.entity_id
_entity_poly.type
_entity_poly.pdbx_seq_one_letter_code
_entity_poly.pdbx_strand_id
1 'polypeptide(L)'
;MIRRREILALPLLGVVPRAIAQNFHCGILVVGAGGAGLAAALEASAYSDSVVLIEKESFIGGDTLYSGGFFNAPNTEFQNRKGIKDSEEFYLQQITQSANGRGNPKVQTKLAKEAANTLNWLRKNGVTFGDEIYQIYGSGYRRSHKPVTALGSSYVQNLAAACLKNGVSIRTSTRLESFEVLPNQRGFRVTISSKGVSSVITSRALILCAXXXXYSSIRSESKFQVFRFTRNRRSSPEGN
;
A
#
# COMPACT_ATOMS: atom_id res chain seq x y z
N MET A 1 -31.98 52.82 -46.27
CA MET A 1 -31.72 51.39 -46.53
C MET A 1 -30.37 50.99 -45.99
N ILE A 2 -30.34 50.32 -44.84
CA ILE A 2 -29.10 49.88 -44.19
C ILE A 2 -28.94 48.39 -44.52
N ARG A 3 -27.89 48.01 -45.23
CA ARG A 3 -27.60 46.62 -45.56
C ARG A 3 -27.03 45.92 -44.32
N ARG A 4 -27.69 44.85 -43.90
CA ARG A 4 -27.17 43.94 -42.84
C ARG A 4 -25.94 43.22 -43.38
N ARG A 5 -24.78 43.42 -42.71
CA ARG A 5 -23.59 42.58 -42.95
C ARG A 5 -23.78 41.26 -42.19
N GLU A 6 -23.82 40.18 -42.90
CA GLU A 6 -23.80 38.84 -42.33
C GLU A 6 -22.38 38.58 -41.79
N ILE A 7 -22.27 38.42 -40.48
CA ILE A 7 -21.02 38.00 -39.85
C ILE A 7 -20.99 36.46 -39.89
N LEU A 8 -20.18 35.91 -40.78
CA LEU A 8 -19.88 34.48 -40.81
C LEU A 8 -19.02 34.15 -39.61
N ALA A 9 -19.62 33.55 -38.60
CA ALA A 9 -18.89 32.98 -37.46
C ALA A 9 -18.25 31.68 -37.92
N LEU A 10 -16.94 31.70 -38.16
CA LEU A 10 -16.16 30.48 -38.32
C LEU A 10 -16.13 29.74 -36.97
N PRO A 11 -16.46 28.42 -36.94
CA PRO A 11 -16.27 27.64 -35.73
C PRO A 11 -14.77 27.53 -35.46
N LEU A 12 -14.32 28.08 -34.34
CA LEU A 12 -13.01 27.76 -33.80
C LEU A 12 -13.01 26.27 -33.41
N LEU A 13 -12.49 25.45 -34.30
CA LEU A 13 -12.16 24.07 -33.99
C LEU A 13 -10.99 24.12 -32.98
N GLY A 14 -11.34 24.16 -31.74
CA GLY A 14 -10.34 24.08 -30.64
C GLY A 14 -9.62 22.74 -30.76
N VAL A 15 -8.35 22.78 -31.12
CA VAL A 15 -7.49 21.63 -31.06
C VAL A 15 -7.32 21.34 -29.57
N VAL A 16 -8.11 20.42 -29.03
CA VAL A 16 -7.89 19.89 -27.68
C VAL A 16 -6.56 19.14 -27.75
N PRO A 17 -5.54 19.59 -27.07
CA PRO A 17 -4.27 18.87 -27.10
C PRO A 17 -4.51 17.46 -26.55
N ARG A 18 -4.34 16.48 -27.42
CA ARG A 18 -4.42 15.07 -27.04
C ARG A 18 -3.25 14.84 -26.07
N ALA A 19 -3.60 14.61 -24.81
CA ALA A 19 -2.57 14.33 -23.80
C ALA A 19 -1.73 13.13 -24.26
N ILE A 20 -0.46 13.37 -24.53
CA ILE A 20 0.46 12.33 -24.99
C ILE A 20 0.66 11.36 -23.83
N ALA A 21 0.34 10.11 -24.05
CA ALA A 21 0.56 9.03 -23.09
C ALA A 21 2.07 8.91 -22.85
N GLN A 22 2.52 9.30 -21.66
CA GLN A 22 3.92 9.15 -21.30
C GLN A 22 4.18 7.75 -20.75
N ASN A 23 4.95 6.97 -21.49
CA ASN A 23 5.44 5.70 -20.98
C ASN A 23 6.64 5.97 -20.06
N PHE A 24 6.69 5.31 -18.93
CA PHE A 24 7.83 5.46 -17.99
C PHE A 24 8.23 4.13 -17.37
N HIS A 25 9.41 4.12 -16.77
CA HIS A 25 9.98 2.93 -16.16
C HIS A 25 10.22 3.16 -14.67
N CYS A 26 10.02 2.10 -13.86
CA CYS A 26 10.38 2.13 -12.45
C CYS A 26 10.95 0.78 -12.01
N GLY A 27 11.65 0.78 -10.89
CA GLY A 27 12.18 -0.44 -10.29
C GLY A 27 11.05 -1.30 -9.71
N ILE A 28 10.22 -0.68 -8.88
CA ILE A 28 9.12 -1.38 -8.21
C ILE A 28 7.85 -0.54 -8.34
N LEU A 29 6.78 -1.17 -8.85
CA LEU A 29 5.46 -0.56 -8.90
C LEU A 29 4.58 -1.19 -7.82
N VAL A 30 3.99 -0.35 -6.97
CA VAL A 30 3.03 -0.77 -5.95
C VAL A 30 1.65 -0.23 -6.33
N VAL A 31 0.62 -1.06 -6.24
CA VAL A 31 -0.75 -0.71 -6.64
C VAL A 31 -1.67 -0.72 -5.43
N GLY A 32 -2.26 0.44 -5.14
CA GLY A 32 -3.16 0.68 -4.00
C GLY A 32 -2.45 1.35 -2.84
N ALA A 33 -2.86 2.58 -2.49
CA ALA A 33 -2.25 3.37 -1.42
C ALA A 33 -3.04 3.33 -0.10
N GLY A 34 -3.56 2.14 0.24
CA GLY A 34 -4.03 1.85 1.60
C GLY A 34 -2.85 1.53 2.52
N GLY A 35 -3.12 1.14 3.75
CA GLY A 35 -2.07 0.81 4.73
C GLY A 35 -1.08 -0.23 4.22
N ALA A 36 -1.56 -1.27 3.55
CA ALA A 36 -0.71 -2.33 2.99
C ALA A 36 0.23 -1.79 1.90
N GLY A 37 -0.31 -0.97 0.99
CA GLY A 37 0.51 -0.42 -0.11
C GLY A 37 1.51 0.62 0.36
N LEU A 38 1.12 1.47 1.30
CA LEU A 38 2.05 2.43 1.89
C LEU A 38 3.21 1.70 2.60
N ALA A 39 2.88 0.66 3.39
CA ALA A 39 3.91 -0.15 4.06
C ALA A 39 4.81 -0.86 3.05
N ALA A 40 4.22 -1.45 2.01
CA ALA A 40 4.98 -2.15 0.96
C ALA A 40 5.89 -1.20 0.20
N ALA A 41 5.40 -0.01 -0.15
CA ALA A 41 6.18 0.99 -0.89
C ALA A 41 7.34 1.53 -0.04
N LEU A 42 7.08 1.78 1.23
CA LEU A 42 8.12 2.22 2.16
C LEU A 42 9.21 1.16 2.31
N GLU A 43 8.82 -0.09 2.54
CA GLU A 43 9.80 -1.19 2.63
C GLU A 43 10.55 -1.38 1.30
N ALA A 44 9.85 -1.27 0.17
CA ALA A 44 10.46 -1.40 -1.16
C ALA A 44 11.53 -0.32 -1.44
N SER A 45 11.39 0.86 -0.84
CA SER A 45 12.36 1.94 -1.04
C SER A 45 13.76 1.62 -0.48
N ALA A 46 13.86 0.64 0.42
CA ALA A 46 15.16 0.15 0.89
C ALA A 46 15.88 -0.74 -0.15
N TYR A 47 15.18 -1.15 -1.21
CA TYR A 47 15.71 -2.08 -2.22
C TYR A 47 15.75 -1.49 -3.63
N SER A 48 15.19 -0.31 -3.83
CA SER A 48 15.14 0.34 -5.15
C SER A 48 15.01 1.85 -4.99
N ASP A 49 15.80 2.57 -5.74
CA ASP A 49 15.76 4.04 -5.80
C ASP A 49 14.59 4.55 -6.65
N SER A 50 13.84 3.65 -7.28
CA SER A 50 12.74 4.00 -8.17
C SER A 50 11.50 3.17 -7.79
N VAL A 51 10.78 3.64 -6.76
CA VAL A 51 9.51 3.05 -6.31
C VAL A 51 8.38 4.01 -6.65
N VAL A 52 7.37 3.49 -7.35
CA VAL A 52 6.16 4.22 -7.68
C VAL A 52 4.97 3.52 -7.01
N LEU A 53 4.15 4.29 -6.31
CA LEU A 53 2.91 3.83 -5.68
C LEU A 53 1.74 4.52 -6.38
N ILE A 54 0.82 3.74 -6.95
CA ILE A 54 -0.36 4.29 -7.64
C ILE A 54 -1.63 4.02 -6.84
N GLU A 55 -2.55 4.98 -6.90
CA GLU A 55 -3.86 4.91 -6.24
C GLU A 55 -4.94 5.42 -7.19
N LYS A 56 -6.02 4.65 -7.33
CA LYS A 56 -7.12 4.99 -8.25
C LYS A 56 -7.94 6.20 -7.77
N GLU A 57 -8.07 6.37 -6.47
CA GLU A 57 -8.78 7.51 -5.89
C GLU A 57 -7.91 8.78 -5.93
N SER A 58 -8.54 9.92 -5.73
CA SER A 58 -7.83 11.20 -5.66
C SER A 58 -7.09 11.41 -4.33
N PHE A 59 -7.26 10.49 -3.39
CA PHE A 59 -6.65 10.53 -2.06
C PHE A 59 -6.13 9.14 -1.68
N ILE A 60 -5.20 9.10 -0.74
CA ILE A 60 -4.58 7.87 -0.24
C ILE A 60 -5.29 7.39 1.03
N GLY A 61 -5.10 6.12 1.39
CA GLY A 61 -5.52 5.57 2.68
C GLY A 61 -6.43 4.36 2.59
N GLY A 62 -7.26 4.27 1.56
CA GLY A 62 -8.18 3.15 1.40
C GLY A 62 -9.00 2.89 2.67
N ASP A 63 -9.34 1.63 2.94
CA ASP A 63 -10.10 1.24 4.13
C ASP A 63 -9.34 1.50 5.44
N THR A 64 -8.01 1.59 5.38
CA THR A 64 -7.20 1.91 6.56
C THR A 64 -7.59 3.27 7.14
N LEU A 65 -7.86 4.24 6.27
CA LEU A 65 -8.25 5.61 6.68
C LEU A 65 -9.50 5.60 7.57
N TYR A 66 -10.45 4.72 7.27
CA TYR A 66 -11.75 4.65 7.95
C TYR A 66 -11.76 3.66 9.12
N SER A 67 -10.65 2.95 9.35
CA SER A 67 -10.58 1.94 10.41
C SER A 67 -10.51 2.59 11.80
N GLY A 68 -10.88 1.83 12.82
CA GLY A 68 -10.72 2.25 14.23
C GLY A 68 -9.26 2.41 14.67
N GLY A 69 -8.32 1.98 13.86
CA GLY A 69 -6.89 2.17 14.07
C GLY A 69 -6.28 1.24 15.12
N PHE A 70 -7.01 0.30 15.66
CA PHE A 70 -6.45 -0.64 16.64
C PHE A 70 -5.50 -1.64 15.96
N PHE A 71 -4.35 -1.84 16.56
CA PHE A 71 -3.32 -2.76 16.10
C PHE A 71 -3.09 -3.85 17.15
N ASN A 72 -3.41 -5.09 16.81
CA ASN A 72 -3.25 -6.23 17.71
C ASN A 72 -1.83 -6.77 17.62
N ALA A 73 -1.11 -6.77 18.76
CA ALA A 73 0.24 -7.34 18.84
C ALA A 73 0.47 -7.95 20.21
N PRO A 74 0.91 -9.21 20.29
CA PRO A 74 1.23 -9.86 21.55
C PRO A 74 2.65 -9.52 22.00
N ASN A 75 2.92 -9.73 23.28
CA ASN A 75 4.26 -9.68 23.86
C ASN A 75 5.00 -8.36 23.59
N THR A 76 4.28 -7.25 23.68
CA THR A 76 4.83 -5.92 23.43
C THR A 76 5.40 -5.31 24.72
N GLU A 77 6.31 -4.35 24.56
CA GLU A 77 6.82 -3.51 25.64
C GLU A 77 5.67 -2.88 26.45
N PHE A 78 4.62 -2.43 25.77
CA PHE A 78 3.44 -1.82 26.41
C PHE A 78 2.72 -2.82 27.34
N GLN A 79 2.54 -4.06 26.87
CA GLN A 79 1.93 -5.12 27.69
C GLN A 79 2.82 -5.47 28.87
N ASN A 80 4.13 -5.58 28.65
CA ASN A 80 5.10 -5.97 29.69
C ASN A 80 5.12 -4.95 30.83
N ARG A 81 5.08 -3.65 30.53
CA ARG A 81 5.01 -2.59 31.56
C ARG A 81 3.74 -2.68 32.41
N LYS A 82 2.67 -3.26 31.88
CA LYS A 82 1.38 -3.41 32.58
C LYS A 82 1.17 -4.82 33.17
N GLY A 83 2.20 -5.68 33.13
CA GLY A 83 2.10 -7.05 33.62
C GLY A 83 1.16 -7.95 32.84
N ILE A 84 0.81 -7.57 31.59
CA ILE A 84 -0.09 -8.36 30.74
C ILE A 84 0.75 -9.44 30.05
N LYS A 85 0.49 -10.70 30.40
CA LYS A 85 1.20 -11.86 29.83
C LYS A 85 0.49 -12.29 28.54
N ASP A 86 1.22 -12.27 27.43
CA ASP A 86 0.68 -12.64 26.11
C ASP A 86 1.77 -13.36 25.32
N SER A 87 1.39 -14.08 24.26
CA SER A 87 2.37 -14.75 23.40
C SER A 87 1.88 -14.86 21.96
N GLU A 88 2.83 -15.10 21.06
CA GLU A 88 2.56 -15.33 19.63
C GLU A 88 1.69 -16.57 19.46
N GLU A 89 1.94 -17.64 20.24
CA GLU A 89 1.19 -18.89 20.19
C GLU A 89 -0.26 -18.68 20.61
N PHE A 90 -0.47 -17.95 21.71
CA PHE A 90 -1.82 -17.64 22.18
C PHE A 90 -2.57 -16.76 21.17
N TYR A 91 -1.89 -15.77 20.58
CA TYR A 91 -2.49 -14.94 19.53
C TYR A 91 -2.85 -15.78 18.29
N LEU A 92 -1.96 -16.65 17.84
CA LEU A 92 -2.21 -17.55 16.72
C LEU A 92 -3.41 -18.46 16.98
N GLN A 93 -3.49 -19.04 18.18
CA GLN A 93 -4.62 -19.88 18.59
C GLN A 93 -5.94 -19.10 18.43
N GLN A 94 -6.00 -17.88 18.93
CA GLN A 94 -7.20 -17.05 18.86
C GLN A 94 -7.56 -16.66 17.42
N ILE A 95 -6.57 -16.33 16.58
CA ILE A 95 -6.78 -16.06 15.15
C ILE A 95 -7.42 -17.28 14.47
N THR A 96 -6.85 -18.45 14.74
CA THR A 96 -7.31 -19.72 14.12
C THR A 96 -8.74 -20.06 14.56
N GLN A 97 -9.02 -19.91 15.86
CA GLN A 97 -10.35 -20.15 16.39
C GLN A 97 -11.39 -19.17 15.81
N SER A 98 -11.06 -17.87 15.77
CA SER A 98 -11.96 -16.85 15.21
C SER A 98 -12.23 -17.07 13.73
N ALA A 99 -11.24 -17.56 13.00
CA ALA A 99 -11.39 -17.88 11.58
C ALA A 99 -12.20 -19.15 11.35
N ASN A 100 -12.51 -19.93 12.38
CA ASN A 100 -13.29 -21.18 12.30
C ASN A 100 -12.71 -22.12 11.25
N GLY A 101 -11.39 -22.30 11.26
CA GLY A 101 -10.66 -23.15 10.32
C GLY A 101 -10.44 -22.55 8.93
N ARG A 102 -10.94 -21.34 8.68
CA ARG A 102 -10.73 -20.65 7.40
C ARG A 102 -9.46 -19.81 7.42
N GLY A 103 -9.00 -19.44 6.25
CA GLY A 103 -7.81 -18.62 6.09
C GLY A 103 -6.56 -19.44 5.81
N ASN A 104 -5.51 -18.75 5.46
CA ASN A 104 -4.23 -19.37 5.13
C ASN A 104 -3.36 -19.49 6.40
N PRO A 105 -3.04 -20.72 6.87
CA PRO A 105 -2.27 -20.89 8.10
C PRO A 105 -0.90 -20.21 8.07
N LYS A 106 -0.23 -20.17 6.91
CA LYS A 106 1.08 -19.50 6.78
C LYS A 106 0.95 -17.99 7.01
N VAL A 107 -0.14 -17.38 6.54
CA VAL A 107 -0.39 -15.95 6.74
C VAL A 107 -0.73 -15.67 8.21
N GLN A 108 -1.58 -16.52 8.82
CA GLN A 108 -1.96 -16.40 10.24
C GLN A 108 -0.74 -16.52 11.14
N THR A 109 0.13 -17.50 10.88
CA THR A 109 1.38 -17.69 11.64
C THR A 109 2.31 -16.48 11.49
N LYS A 110 2.47 -15.98 10.27
CA LYS A 110 3.32 -14.81 10.02
C LYS A 110 2.75 -13.57 10.73
N LEU A 111 1.44 -13.37 10.69
CA LEU A 111 0.78 -12.25 11.39
C LEU A 111 1.09 -12.31 12.89
N ALA A 112 0.88 -13.47 13.53
CA ALA A 112 1.08 -13.61 14.97
C ALA A 112 2.55 -13.36 15.37
N LYS A 113 3.48 -13.92 14.61
CA LYS A 113 4.93 -13.81 14.88
C LYS A 113 5.48 -12.41 14.63
N GLU A 114 4.98 -11.72 13.63
CA GLU A 114 5.57 -10.44 13.21
C GLU A 114 4.82 -9.22 13.78
N ALA A 115 3.71 -9.41 14.49
CA ALA A 115 2.87 -8.30 14.92
C ALA A 115 3.64 -7.32 15.85
N ALA A 116 4.40 -7.83 16.82
CA ALA A 116 5.17 -6.97 17.74
C ALA A 116 6.29 -6.22 16.99
N ASN A 117 6.98 -6.92 16.09
CA ASN A 117 8.00 -6.30 15.22
C ASN A 117 7.39 -5.22 14.33
N THR A 118 6.21 -5.50 13.78
CA THR A 118 5.50 -4.55 12.92
C THR A 118 5.06 -3.32 13.72
N LEU A 119 4.59 -3.50 14.96
CA LEU A 119 4.25 -2.37 15.84
C LEU A 119 5.49 -1.46 16.06
N ASN A 120 6.64 -2.06 16.32
CA ASN A 120 7.88 -1.32 16.52
C ASN A 120 8.33 -0.63 15.20
N TRP A 121 8.16 -1.29 14.06
CA TRP A 121 8.43 -0.71 12.74
C TRP A 121 7.52 0.50 12.48
N LEU A 122 6.23 0.41 12.81
CA LEU A 122 5.29 1.53 12.71
C LEU A 122 5.74 2.72 13.58
N ARG A 123 6.19 2.44 14.82
CA ARG A 123 6.71 3.47 15.72
C ARG A 123 7.94 4.17 15.11
N LYS A 124 8.88 3.40 14.56
CA LYS A 124 10.07 3.95 13.89
C LYS A 124 9.71 4.83 12.69
N ASN A 125 8.55 4.59 12.10
CA ASN A 125 8.06 5.36 10.95
C ASN A 125 7.01 6.42 11.34
N GLY A 126 7.04 6.85 12.62
CA GLY A 126 6.30 8.02 13.08
C GLY A 126 4.95 7.75 13.74
N VAL A 127 4.46 6.53 13.74
CA VAL A 127 3.18 6.22 14.39
C VAL A 127 3.38 6.18 15.90
N THR A 128 2.74 7.09 16.63
CA THR A 128 2.78 7.13 18.09
C THR A 128 1.58 6.40 18.65
N PHE A 129 1.82 5.42 19.52
CA PHE A 129 0.77 4.67 20.20
C PHE A 129 0.61 5.17 21.64
N GLY A 130 -0.65 5.18 22.09
CA GLY A 130 -0.95 5.46 23.50
C GLY A 130 -0.50 4.31 24.39
N ASP A 131 -0.35 4.59 25.69
CA ASP A 131 0.15 3.62 26.64
C ASP A 131 -0.91 2.57 27.06
N GLU A 132 -2.20 2.85 26.79
CA GLU A 132 -3.28 1.93 27.14
C GLU A 132 -3.36 0.74 26.19
N ILE A 133 -3.66 -0.43 26.78
CA ILE A 133 -3.86 -1.68 26.04
C ILE A 133 -5.31 -2.08 26.19
N TYR A 134 -5.95 -2.24 25.04
CA TYR A 134 -7.39 -2.48 24.97
C TYR A 134 -7.67 -3.95 24.67
N GLN A 135 -8.82 -4.40 25.15
CA GLN A 135 -9.50 -5.58 24.63
C GLN A 135 -10.69 -5.08 23.82
N ILE A 136 -10.56 -5.06 22.50
CA ILE A 136 -11.64 -4.63 21.63
C ILE A 136 -12.53 -5.82 21.27
N TYR A 137 -13.75 -5.53 20.84
CA TYR A 137 -14.69 -6.56 20.38
C TYR A 137 -14.04 -7.42 19.31
N GLY A 138 -14.06 -8.73 19.50
CA GLY A 138 -13.44 -9.70 18.58
C GLY A 138 -11.95 -9.95 18.79
N SER A 139 -11.26 -9.19 19.66
CA SER A 139 -9.83 -9.43 19.88
C SER A 139 -9.54 -10.59 20.86
N GLY A 140 -10.48 -10.95 21.69
CA GLY A 140 -10.36 -12.05 22.64
C GLY A 140 -9.41 -11.82 23.80
N TYR A 141 -8.52 -10.80 23.73
CA TYR A 141 -7.50 -10.54 24.76
C TYR A 141 -7.02 -9.10 24.72
N ARG A 142 -6.38 -8.65 25.80
CA ARG A 142 -5.82 -7.30 25.95
C ARG A 142 -4.51 -7.18 25.16
N ARG A 143 -4.61 -6.91 23.85
CA ARG A 143 -3.43 -6.76 22.96
C ARG A 143 -3.62 -5.67 21.88
N SER A 144 -4.67 -4.89 22.01
CA SER A 144 -4.99 -3.88 20.98
C SER A 144 -4.35 -2.56 21.35
N HIS A 145 -3.45 -2.09 20.52
CA HIS A 145 -2.73 -0.81 20.65
C HIS A 145 -3.44 0.23 19.80
N LYS A 146 -3.60 1.43 20.31
CA LYS A 146 -4.31 2.51 19.61
C LYS A 146 -3.37 3.69 19.39
N PRO A 147 -3.29 4.24 18.16
CA PRO A 147 -2.53 5.48 17.95
C PRO A 147 -3.10 6.65 18.74
N VAL A 148 -2.25 7.56 19.18
CA VAL A 148 -2.67 8.76 19.93
C VAL A 148 -3.42 9.76 19.03
N THR A 149 -3.07 9.83 17.76
CA THR A 149 -3.79 10.63 16.77
C THR A 149 -4.87 9.80 16.09
N ALA A 150 -5.76 10.48 15.39
CA ALA A 150 -7.04 9.91 14.99
C ALA A 150 -6.91 8.61 14.19
N LEU A 151 -7.25 7.50 14.83
CA LEU A 151 -7.67 6.26 14.19
C LEU A 151 -6.70 5.78 13.09
N GLY A 152 -7.25 5.20 12.02
CA GLY A 152 -6.48 4.70 10.89
C GLY A 152 -5.74 5.79 10.09
N SER A 153 -6.18 7.05 10.19
CA SER A 153 -5.49 8.16 9.53
C SER A 153 -4.04 8.33 10.01
N SER A 154 -3.77 7.96 11.28
CA SER A 154 -2.42 8.00 11.81
C SER A 154 -1.44 7.14 11.00
N TYR A 155 -1.86 5.94 10.62
CA TYR A 155 -1.02 5.07 9.77
C TYR A 155 -0.80 5.69 8.40
N VAL A 156 -1.90 6.17 7.79
CA VAL A 156 -1.84 6.71 6.43
C VAL A 156 -0.90 7.91 6.37
N GLN A 157 -1.07 8.87 7.28
CA GLN A 157 -0.28 10.10 7.30
C GLN A 157 1.21 9.82 7.53
N ASN A 158 1.52 9.02 8.55
CA ASN A 158 2.91 8.74 8.91
C ASN A 158 3.63 7.89 7.84
N LEU A 159 2.97 6.84 7.34
CA LEU A 159 3.58 6.01 6.31
C LEU A 159 3.73 6.77 4.98
N ALA A 160 2.77 7.62 4.62
CA ALA A 160 2.90 8.45 3.42
C ALA A 160 4.06 9.45 3.55
N ALA A 161 4.17 10.11 4.70
CA ALA A 161 5.28 11.02 4.97
C ALA A 161 6.64 10.28 4.89
N ALA A 162 6.71 9.07 5.47
CA ALA A 162 7.91 8.24 5.39
C ALA A 162 8.21 7.81 3.94
N CYS A 163 7.19 7.44 3.16
CA CYS A 163 7.35 7.12 1.74
C CYS A 163 7.97 8.29 0.97
N LEU A 164 7.41 9.48 1.13
CA LEU A 164 7.89 10.68 0.44
C LEU A 164 9.33 11.01 0.84
N LYS A 165 9.63 10.92 2.14
CA LYS A 165 10.99 11.14 2.67
C LYS A 165 12.01 10.17 2.06
N ASN A 166 11.58 8.95 1.75
CA ASN A 166 12.44 7.91 1.16
C ASN A 166 12.33 7.85 -0.38
N GLY A 167 11.82 8.91 -1.03
CA GLY A 167 11.84 9.03 -2.48
C GLY A 167 10.77 8.24 -3.23
N VAL A 168 9.75 7.71 -2.53
CA VAL A 168 8.65 7.02 -3.20
C VAL A 168 7.77 8.03 -3.94
N SER A 169 7.53 7.80 -5.22
CA SER A 169 6.60 8.61 -6.02
C SER A 169 5.18 8.12 -5.81
N ILE A 170 4.35 8.90 -5.14
CA ILE A 170 2.92 8.57 -4.92
C ILE A 170 2.07 9.27 -5.97
N ARG A 171 1.28 8.51 -6.74
CA ARG A 171 0.42 9.02 -7.82
C ARG A 171 -1.02 8.62 -7.55
N THR A 172 -1.83 9.59 -7.15
CA THR A 172 -3.28 9.42 -7.00
C THR A 172 -3.99 9.58 -8.35
N SER A 173 -5.30 9.35 -8.39
CA SER A 173 -6.11 9.39 -9.61
C SER A 173 -5.48 8.57 -10.74
N THR A 174 -4.83 7.46 -10.38
CA THR A 174 -4.10 6.60 -11.30
C THR A 174 -4.54 5.15 -11.07
N ARG A 175 -5.30 4.62 -12.02
CA ARG A 175 -5.91 3.28 -11.92
C ARG A 175 -5.08 2.26 -12.69
N LEU A 176 -4.86 1.10 -12.10
CA LEU A 176 -4.38 -0.09 -12.81
C LEU A 176 -5.51 -0.61 -13.71
N GLU A 177 -5.26 -0.77 -14.99
CA GLU A 177 -6.21 -1.36 -15.93
C GLU A 177 -5.87 -2.82 -16.24
N SER A 178 -4.60 -3.09 -16.56
CA SER A 178 -4.13 -4.45 -16.83
C SER A 178 -2.62 -4.53 -16.62
N PHE A 179 -2.13 -5.76 -16.55
CA PHE A 179 -0.68 -6.00 -16.57
C PHE A 179 -0.35 -7.33 -17.24
N GLU A 180 0.85 -7.43 -17.76
CA GLU A 180 1.40 -8.66 -18.34
C GLU A 180 2.83 -8.85 -17.84
N VAL A 181 3.24 -10.12 -17.73
CA VAL A 181 4.62 -10.47 -17.41
C VAL A 181 5.44 -10.39 -18.70
N LEU A 182 6.55 -9.68 -18.66
CA LEU A 182 7.44 -9.56 -19.82
C LEU A 182 8.16 -10.88 -20.11
N PRO A 183 8.54 -11.14 -21.37
CA PRO A 183 9.26 -12.37 -21.72
C PRO A 183 10.48 -12.59 -20.83
N ASN A 184 10.75 -13.87 -20.52
CA ASN A 184 11.87 -14.28 -19.66
C ASN A 184 11.78 -13.73 -18.23
N GLN A 185 10.56 -13.38 -17.77
CA GLN A 185 10.28 -12.86 -16.43
C GLN A 185 11.11 -11.61 -16.08
N ARG A 186 11.42 -10.78 -17.07
CA ARG A 186 12.25 -9.57 -16.88
C ARG A 186 11.44 -8.37 -16.36
N GLY A 187 10.26 -8.62 -15.79
CA GLY A 187 9.44 -7.58 -15.21
C GLY A 187 8.01 -7.58 -15.73
N PHE A 188 7.39 -6.43 -15.64
CA PHE A 188 5.96 -6.26 -15.93
C PHE A 188 5.76 -5.06 -16.84
N ARG A 189 4.81 -5.22 -17.78
CA ARG A 189 4.23 -4.09 -18.52
C ARG A 189 2.85 -3.86 -17.94
N VAL A 190 2.60 -2.65 -17.44
CA VAL A 190 1.40 -2.30 -16.70
C VAL A 190 0.69 -1.15 -17.40
N THR A 191 -0.55 -1.38 -17.80
CA THR A 191 -1.41 -0.32 -18.38
C THR A 191 -2.13 0.37 -17.23
N ILE A 192 -2.04 1.69 -17.21
CA ILE A 192 -2.71 2.53 -16.23
C ILE A 192 -3.58 3.57 -16.96
N SER A 193 -4.57 4.09 -16.25
CA SER A 193 -5.32 5.26 -16.70
C SER A 193 -5.28 6.34 -15.63
N SER A 194 -5.11 7.59 -16.06
CA SER A 194 -5.15 8.75 -15.17
C SER A 194 -5.86 9.89 -15.90
N LYS A 195 -6.94 10.40 -15.30
CA LYS A 195 -7.74 11.49 -15.87
C LYS A 195 -8.17 11.21 -17.33
N GLY A 196 -8.52 9.94 -17.62
CA GLY A 196 -8.97 9.55 -18.95
C GLY A 196 -7.86 9.29 -19.97
N VAL A 197 -6.59 9.44 -19.57
CA VAL A 197 -5.44 9.18 -20.44
C VAL A 197 -4.82 7.84 -20.05
N SER A 198 -4.66 6.95 -21.03
CA SER A 198 -4.02 5.65 -20.85
C SER A 198 -2.50 5.78 -21.07
N SER A 199 -1.71 5.13 -20.22
CA SER A 199 -0.24 5.14 -20.29
C SER A 199 0.29 3.77 -19.90
N VAL A 200 1.57 3.52 -20.19
CA VAL A 200 2.22 2.24 -19.85
C VAL A 200 3.38 2.49 -18.90
N ILE A 201 3.42 1.71 -17.82
CA ILE A 201 4.56 1.63 -16.90
C ILE A 201 5.24 0.29 -17.14
N THR A 202 6.56 0.28 -17.28
CA THR A 202 7.34 -0.95 -17.17
C THR A 202 8.03 -0.98 -15.80
N SER A 203 7.99 -2.13 -15.13
CA SER A 203 8.61 -2.28 -13.81
C SER A 203 9.30 -3.63 -13.68
N ARG A 204 10.35 -3.68 -12.87
CA ARG A 204 11.03 -4.94 -12.56
C ARG A 204 10.22 -5.80 -11.61
N ALA A 205 9.48 -5.17 -10.71
CA ALA A 205 8.60 -5.86 -9.76
C ALA A 205 7.24 -5.15 -9.67
N LEU A 206 6.21 -5.94 -9.40
CA LEU A 206 4.83 -5.44 -9.22
C LEU A 206 4.30 -5.99 -7.90
N ILE A 207 3.83 -5.10 -7.02
CA ILE A 207 3.20 -5.46 -5.74
C ILE A 207 1.74 -4.98 -5.78
N LEU A 208 0.80 -5.93 -5.65
CA LEU A 208 -0.63 -5.64 -5.68
C LEU A 208 -1.15 -5.56 -4.24
N CYS A 209 -1.59 -4.36 -3.84
CA CYS A 209 -2.15 -4.06 -2.51
C CYS A 209 -3.58 -3.50 -2.61
N ALA A 210 -4.28 -3.86 -3.72
CA ALA A 210 -5.68 -3.46 -3.93
C ALA A 210 -6.63 -4.47 -3.31
N UNK A 211 -7.57 -3.91 -2.78
CA UNK A 211 -8.53 -4.74 -2.08
C UNK A 211 -8.98 -5.96 -2.81
N UNK A 212 -9.55 -6.81 -2.13
CA UNK A 212 -9.97 -8.06 -2.59
C UNK A 212 -11.00 -8.10 -3.68
N UNK A 213 -11.69 -7.24 -3.74
CA UNK A 213 -12.63 -7.12 -4.75
C UNK A 213 -12.10 -6.93 -6.14
N UNK A 214 -11.15 -6.51 -6.17
CA UNK A 214 -10.44 -6.39 -7.36
C UNK A 214 -9.93 -7.68 -7.89
N TYR A 215 -9.85 -8.63 -7.08
CA TYR A 215 -9.34 -9.93 -7.54
C TYR A 215 -10.26 -10.61 -8.56
N SER A 216 -11.52 -10.37 -8.48
CA SER A 216 -12.50 -11.01 -9.40
C SER A 216 -12.43 -10.48 -10.84
N SER A 217 -11.88 -9.30 -11.04
CA SER A 217 -11.79 -8.68 -12.38
C SER A 217 -10.43 -8.89 -13.07
N ILE A 218 -9.40 -9.29 -12.31
CA ILE A 218 -8.07 -9.57 -12.88
C ILE A 218 -7.96 -11.09 -13.06
N ARG A 219 -8.63 -11.62 -14.07
CA ARG A 219 -8.39 -13.00 -14.51
C ARG A 219 -7.10 -13.02 -15.33
N SER A 220 -6.01 -13.29 -14.63
CA SER A 220 -4.79 -13.70 -15.31
C SER A 220 -4.68 -15.21 -15.18
N GLU A 221 -4.56 -15.90 -16.29
CA GLU A 221 -4.26 -17.34 -16.34
C GLU A 221 -2.82 -17.64 -15.89
N SER A 222 -2.05 -16.60 -15.56
CA SER A 222 -0.69 -16.74 -15.10
C SER A 222 -0.67 -17.12 -13.61
N LYS A 223 -0.02 -18.19 -13.28
CA LYS A 223 0.28 -18.61 -11.90
C LYS A 223 1.05 -17.48 -11.20
N PHE A 224 0.47 -16.92 -10.15
CA PHE A 224 1.14 -15.92 -9.33
C PHE A 224 2.40 -16.54 -8.70
N GLN A 225 3.56 -16.13 -9.14
CA GLN A 225 4.81 -16.44 -8.45
C GLN A 225 5.15 -15.31 -7.50
N VAL A 226 5.23 -15.65 -6.21
CA VAL A 226 5.76 -14.73 -5.20
C VAL A 226 7.28 -14.74 -5.35
N PHE A 227 7.83 -13.68 -5.91
CA PHE A 227 9.27 -13.54 -6.00
C PHE A 227 9.84 -13.28 -4.60
N ARG A 228 10.68 -14.18 -4.11
CA ARG A 228 11.51 -13.94 -2.94
C ARG A 228 12.71 -13.10 -3.37
N PHE A 229 12.77 -11.87 -2.89
CA PHE A 229 14.01 -11.10 -2.99
C PHE A 229 15.02 -11.70 -2.00
N THR A 230 16.09 -12.27 -2.49
CA THR A 230 17.24 -12.60 -1.65
C THR A 230 17.91 -11.29 -1.22
N ARG A 231 18.20 -11.24 0.06
CA ARG A 231 18.66 -10.06 0.78
C ARG A 231 20.11 -9.72 0.38
N ASN A 232 20.30 -8.87 -0.62
CA ASN A 232 21.54 -8.14 -0.77
C ASN A 232 21.31 -6.73 -0.22
N ARG A 233 21.51 -6.57 1.09
CA ARG A 233 21.59 -5.24 1.67
C ARG A 233 22.83 -4.55 1.08
N ARG A 234 22.63 -3.41 0.46
CA ARG A 234 23.76 -2.52 0.18
C ARG A 234 24.41 -2.19 1.52
N SER A 235 25.68 -2.53 1.66
CA SER A 235 26.49 -2.04 2.78
C SER A 235 26.53 -0.52 2.68
N SER A 236 26.10 0.15 3.72
CA SER A 236 26.33 1.59 3.86
C SER A 236 27.85 1.80 3.78
N PRO A 237 28.36 2.78 3.03
CA PRO A 237 29.77 3.12 3.14
C PRO A 237 30.00 3.61 4.56
N GLU A 238 30.80 2.87 5.32
CA GLU A 238 31.28 3.31 6.62
C GLU A 238 32.12 4.57 6.35
N GLY A 239 31.66 5.69 6.89
CA GLY A 239 32.43 6.93 6.82
C GLY A 239 33.70 6.82 7.61
N ASN A 240 34.81 7.10 7.00
CA ASN A 240 36.06 7.46 7.67
C ASN A 240 35.92 8.86 8.29
#